data_375dc3e8f6c485af34945fb89ee5091e
#
_entry.id   375dc3e8f6c485af34945fb89ee5091e
#
_cell.length_a   1.000
_cell.length_b   1.000
_cell.length_c   1.000
_cell.angle_alpha   90.00
_cell.angle_beta   90.00
_cell.angle_gamma   90.00
#
_symmetry.space_group_name_H-M   'P 1'
#
loop_
_entity.id
_entity.type
_entity.pdbx_description
1 polymer ?
#
loop_
_entity_poly.entity_id
_entity_poly.type
_entity_poly.pdbx_seq_one_letter_code
_entity_poly.pdbx_strand_id
1 'polypeptide(L)'
;MVISGPTDYITDGTRTETIANGAPIMTAVTGMGCTASAVVGAFVATGEDALESATHAMAVMGVAGQRAAAVAKGSGSMQVAFLDELYNLTGEVLIGEVKQ
;
A
#
# COMPACT_ATOMS: atom_id res chain seq x y z
N MET A 1 6.75 -4.98 -12.54
CA MET A 1 5.47 -5.71 -12.44
C MET A 1 5.06 -5.85 -10.98
N VAL A 2 3.80 -5.62 -10.68
CA VAL A 2 3.24 -5.83 -9.34
C VAL A 2 2.12 -6.85 -9.45
N ILE A 3 2.20 -7.91 -8.64
CA ILE A 3 1.12 -8.89 -8.51
C ILE A 3 0.59 -8.77 -7.09
N SER A 4 -0.62 -8.23 -6.96
CA SER A 4 -1.24 -8.00 -5.65
C SER A 4 -2.00 -9.22 -5.15
N GLY A 5 -2.16 -9.29 -3.83
CA GLY A 5 -2.86 -10.37 -3.15
C GLY A 5 -2.61 -10.27 -1.65
N PRO A 6 -2.81 -11.35 -0.88
CA PRO A 6 -2.45 -11.34 0.55
C PRO A 6 -0.97 -11.01 0.76
N THR A 7 -0.12 -11.43 -0.17
CA THR A 7 1.26 -10.98 -0.29
C THR A 7 1.43 -10.34 -1.66
N ASP A 8 1.92 -9.12 -1.69
CA ASP A 8 2.22 -8.43 -2.95
C ASP A 8 3.61 -8.84 -3.41
N TYR A 9 3.74 -9.18 -4.69
CA TYR A 9 5.02 -9.50 -5.33
C TYR A 9 5.36 -8.39 -6.31
N ILE A 10 6.53 -7.78 -6.12
CA ILE A 10 7.00 -6.67 -6.94
C ILE A 10 8.32 -7.09 -7.58
N THR A 11 8.40 -7.08 -8.89
CA THR A 11 9.60 -7.51 -9.62
C THR A 11 9.92 -6.61 -10.81
N ASP A 12 11.22 -6.45 -11.10
CA ASP A 12 11.72 -5.83 -12.33
C ASP A 12 12.27 -6.86 -13.32
N GLY A 13 12.10 -8.16 -13.03
CA GLY A 13 12.63 -9.26 -13.84
C GLY A 13 13.93 -9.83 -13.32
N THR A 14 14.67 -9.10 -12.48
CA THR A 14 15.94 -9.57 -11.89
C THR A 14 15.86 -9.66 -10.37
N ARG A 15 15.14 -8.72 -9.75
CA ARG A 15 14.92 -8.71 -8.30
C ARG A 15 13.44 -8.81 -8.01
N THR A 16 13.10 -9.43 -6.90
CA THR A 16 11.71 -9.53 -6.42
C THR A 16 11.64 -9.11 -4.97
N GLU A 17 10.72 -8.19 -4.65
CA GLU A 17 10.40 -7.79 -3.29
C GLU A 17 8.99 -8.23 -2.95
N THR A 18 8.72 -8.46 -1.67
CA THR A 18 7.40 -8.87 -1.20
C THR A 18 6.92 -7.96 -0.09
N ILE A 19 5.62 -7.68 -0.07
CA ILE A 19 4.96 -6.94 1.01
C ILE A 19 3.73 -7.75 1.43
N ALA A 20 3.65 -8.07 2.71
CA ALA A 20 2.57 -8.91 3.27
C ALA A 20 1.63 -8.12 4.20
N ASN A 21 1.50 -6.82 3.95
CA ASN A 21 0.58 -5.96 4.69
C ASN A 21 -0.74 -5.80 3.94
N GLY A 22 -1.74 -5.30 4.65
CA GLY A 22 -3.05 -5.03 4.08
C GLY A 22 -4.14 -5.81 4.80
N ALA A 23 -5.36 -5.75 4.28
CA ALA A 23 -6.51 -6.42 4.85
C ALA A 23 -7.52 -6.79 3.75
N PRO A 24 -8.27 -7.89 3.91
CA PRO A 24 -9.25 -8.33 2.90
C PRO A 24 -10.31 -7.27 2.58
N ILE A 25 -10.71 -6.44 3.54
CA ILE A 25 -11.72 -5.40 3.34
C ILE A 25 -11.29 -4.37 2.29
N MET A 26 -10.00 -4.25 1.99
CA MET A 26 -9.52 -3.35 0.94
C MET A 26 -10.13 -3.66 -0.43
N THR A 27 -10.48 -4.92 -0.68
CA THR A 27 -11.11 -5.33 -1.95
C THR A 27 -12.52 -4.79 -2.11
N ALA A 28 -13.17 -4.39 -1.03
CA ALA A 28 -14.51 -3.84 -1.04
C ALA A 28 -14.55 -2.32 -1.26
N VAL A 29 -13.38 -1.66 -1.35
CA VAL A 29 -13.28 -0.21 -1.54
C VAL A 29 -13.09 0.11 -3.01
N THR A 30 -14.00 0.91 -3.57
CA THR A 30 -13.91 1.36 -4.96
C THR A 30 -12.74 2.32 -5.14
N GLY A 31 -11.95 2.12 -6.20
CA GLY A 31 -10.85 3.02 -6.54
C GLY A 31 -9.53 2.69 -5.84
N MET A 32 -9.44 1.59 -5.11
CA MET A 32 -8.21 1.20 -4.42
C MET A 32 -7.05 0.99 -5.41
N GLY A 33 -7.31 0.33 -6.54
CA GLY A 33 -6.29 0.14 -7.57
C GLY A 33 -5.82 1.45 -8.20
N CYS A 34 -6.73 2.39 -8.43
CA CYS A 34 -6.37 3.72 -8.95
C CYS A 34 -5.52 4.49 -7.93
N THR A 35 -5.85 4.39 -6.65
CA THR A 35 -5.07 5.01 -5.58
C THR A 35 -3.66 4.40 -5.53
N ALA A 36 -3.54 3.08 -5.64
CA ALA A 36 -2.24 2.42 -5.67
C ALA A 36 -1.39 2.91 -6.84
N SER A 37 -1.97 3.04 -8.04
CA SER A 37 -1.25 3.56 -9.21
C SER A 37 -0.77 4.98 -8.99
N ALA A 38 -1.60 5.83 -8.37
CA ALA A 38 -1.22 7.21 -8.07
C ALA A 38 -0.06 7.27 -7.06
N VAL A 39 -0.08 6.42 -6.04
CA VAL A 39 0.99 6.35 -5.04
C VAL A 39 2.29 5.88 -5.68
N VAL A 40 2.23 4.86 -6.55
CA VAL A 40 3.41 4.41 -7.32
C VAL A 40 3.98 5.57 -8.13
N GLY A 41 3.12 6.30 -8.85
CA GLY A 41 3.53 7.46 -9.64
C GLY A 41 4.22 8.53 -8.82
N ALA A 42 3.73 8.79 -7.61
CA ALA A 42 4.34 9.76 -6.70
C ALA A 42 5.77 9.35 -6.31
N PHE A 43 6.01 8.07 -6.01
CA PHE A 43 7.35 7.59 -5.68
C PHE A 43 8.29 7.60 -6.89
N VAL A 44 7.79 7.25 -8.08
CA VAL A 44 8.58 7.33 -9.31
C VAL A 44 9.03 8.77 -9.56
N ALA A 45 8.16 9.75 -9.30
CA ALA A 45 8.45 11.16 -9.49
C ALA A 45 9.57 11.68 -8.57
N THR A 46 9.87 10.98 -7.45
CA THR A 46 10.98 11.36 -6.55
C THR A 46 12.35 10.91 -7.06
N GLY A 47 12.42 10.19 -8.18
CA GLY A 47 13.67 9.72 -8.77
C GLY A 47 14.13 8.34 -8.30
N GLU A 48 13.34 7.63 -7.52
CA GLU A 48 13.65 6.24 -7.15
C GLU A 48 13.52 5.33 -8.38
N ASP A 49 14.21 4.20 -8.38
CA ASP A 49 14.04 3.23 -9.45
C ASP A 49 12.64 2.57 -9.39
N ALA A 50 12.23 1.93 -10.48
CA ALA A 50 10.87 1.41 -10.60
C ALA A 50 10.55 0.34 -9.54
N LEU A 51 11.50 -0.55 -9.23
CA LEU A 51 11.29 -1.58 -8.22
C LEU A 51 11.14 -0.97 -6.83
N GLU A 52 12.01 -0.05 -6.45
CA GLU A 52 11.97 0.62 -5.16
C GLU A 52 10.68 1.43 -5.02
N SER A 53 10.31 2.19 -6.06
CA SER A 53 9.09 2.99 -6.07
C SER A 53 7.85 2.11 -5.86
N ALA A 54 7.73 1.01 -6.60
CA ALA A 54 6.59 0.11 -6.48
C ALA A 54 6.56 -0.58 -5.10
N THR A 55 7.72 -0.99 -4.58
CA THR A 55 7.81 -1.63 -3.27
C THR A 55 7.39 -0.67 -2.16
N HIS A 56 7.88 0.57 -2.19
CA HIS A 56 7.50 1.59 -1.21
C HIS A 56 6.01 1.92 -1.30
N ALA A 57 5.48 2.03 -2.52
CA ALA A 57 4.06 2.31 -2.71
C ALA A 57 3.18 1.19 -2.14
N MET A 58 3.53 -0.07 -2.40
CA MET A 58 2.77 -1.20 -1.87
C MET A 58 2.90 -1.30 -0.34
N ALA A 59 4.06 -0.96 0.22
CA ALA A 59 4.24 -0.90 1.67
C ALA A 59 3.33 0.18 2.29
N VAL A 60 3.29 1.37 1.72
CA VAL A 60 2.43 2.47 2.17
C VAL A 60 0.96 2.07 2.10
N MET A 61 0.53 1.52 0.95
CA MET A 61 -0.85 1.07 0.77
C MET A 61 -1.22 -0.04 1.75
N GLY A 62 -0.34 -1.00 1.92
CA GLY A 62 -0.58 -2.14 2.81
C GLY A 62 -0.67 -1.74 4.27
N VAL A 63 0.26 -0.93 4.75
CA VAL A 63 0.26 -0.46 6.14
C VAL A 63 -0.94 0.45 6.40
N ALA A 64 -1.21 1.40 5.51
CA ALA A 64 -2.38 2.27 5.66
C ALA A 64 -3.68 1.47 5.65
N GLY A 65 -3.80 0.48 4.76
CA GLY A 65 -4.98 -0.38 4.68
C GLY A 65 -5.15 -1.25 5.93
N GLN A 66 -4.08 -1.80 6.45
CA GLN A 66 -4.09 -2.61 7.66
C GLN A 66 -4.53 -1.78 8.88
N ARG A 67 -4.00 -0.58 9.03
CA ARG A 67 -4.38 0.33 10.12
C ARG A 67 -5.83 0.79 9.99
N ALA A 68 -6.27 1.12 8.78
CA ALA A 68 -7.65 1.52 8.53
C ALA A 68 -8.64 0.38 8.84
N ALA A 69 -8.30 -0.85 8.46
CA ALA A 69 -9.15 -2.01 8.72
C ALA A 69 -9.36 -2.26 10.21
N ALA A 70 -8.41 -1.89 11.05
CA ALA A 70 -8.52 -2.05 12.51
C ALA A 70 -9.64 -1.22 13.12
N VAL A 71 -10.05 -0.12 12.47
CA VAL A 71 -11.08 0.81 12.97
C VAL A 71 -12.32 0.86 12.09
N ALA A 72 -12.26 0.31 10.86
CA ALA A 72 -13.36 0.37 9.91
C ALA A 72 -14.50 -0.59 10.30
N LYS A 73 -15.73 -0.15 10.05
CA LYS A 73 -16.93 -0.96 10.29
C LYS A 73 -17.52 -1.53 9.01
N GLY A 74 -17.07 -1.08 7.87
CA GLY A 74 -17.54 -1.50 6.55
C GLY A 74 -16.77 -0.78 5.46
N SER A 75 -17.15 -0.97 4.19
CA SER A 75 -16.41 -0.41 3.05
C SER A 75 -16.40 1.13 3.04
N GLY A 76 -17.46 1.76 3.47
CA GLY A 76 -17.54 3.23 3.52
C GLY A 76 -16.59 3.82 4.54
N SER A 77 -16.65 3.35 5.79
CA SER A 77 -15.72 3.80 6.83
C SER A 77 -14.30 3.37 6.56
N MET A 78 -14.08 2.22 5.88
CA MET A 78 -12.77 1.79 5.43
C MET A 78 -12.15 2.81 4.47
N GLN A 79 -12.92 3.32 3.51
CA GLN A 79 -12.42 4.30 2.56
C GLN A 79 -11.98 5.59 3.27
N VAL A 80 -12.78 6.11 4.18
CA VAL A 80 -12.45 7.31 4.96
C VAL A 80 -11.23 7.05 5.83
N ALA A 81 -11.22 5.95 6.57
CA ALA A 81 -10.11 5.59 7.46
C ALA A 81 -8.81 5.39 6.68
N PHE A 82 -8.89 4.79 5.49
CA PHE A 82 -7.73 4.58 4.63
C PHE A 82 -7.11 5.91 4.19
N LEU A 83 -7.93 6.84 3.74
CA LEU A 83 -7.45 8.18 3.34
C LEU A 83 -6.84 8.92 4.52
N ASP A 84 -7.46 8.83 5.70
CA ASP A 84 -6.91 9.42 6.92
C ASP A 84 -5.55 8.82 7.28
N GLU A 85 -5.41 7.49 7.16
CA GLU A 85 -4.14 6.83 7.44
C GLU A 85 -3.05 7.22 6.44
N LEU A 86 -3.39 7.36 5.16
CA LEU A 86 -2.43 7.84 4.16
C LEU A 86 -1.92 9.24 4.52
N TYR A 87 -2.80 10.11 4.98
CA TYR A 87 -2.43 11.47 5.36
C TYR A 87 -1.52 11.49 6.60
N ASN A 88 -1.80 10.63 7.57
CA ASN A 88 -1.13 10.63 8.87
C ASN A 88 0.07 9.68 8.95
N LEU A 89 0.32 8.86 7.94
CA LEU A 89 1.40 7.88 7.97
C LEU A 89 2.77 8.56 8.04
N THR A 90 3.58 8.11 9.01
CA THR A 90 4.95 8.59 9.16
C THR A 90 5.94 7.49 8.77
N GLY A 91 7.19 7.88 8.50
CA GLY A 91 8.25 6.92 8.22
C GLY A 91 8.48 5.95 9.38
N GLU A 92 8.37 6.41 10.62
CA GLU A 92 8.53 5.56 11.80
C GLU A 92 7.47 4.46 11.86
N VAL A 93 6.21 4.81 11.63
CA VAL A 93 5.11 3.85 11.61
C VAL A 93 5.30 2.85 10.48
N LEU A 94 5.65 3.34 9.30
CA LEU A 94 5.88 2.49 8.14
C LEU A 94 6.97 1.45 8.40
N ILE A 95 8.13 1.90 8.89
CA ILE A 95 9.26 1.02 9.17
C ILE A 95 8.89 -0.01 10.25
N GLY A 96 8.13 0.39 11.26
CA GLY A 96 7.74 -0.49 12.36
C GLY A 96 6.70 -1.54 11.98
N GLU A 97 5.88 -1.30 10.96
CA GLU A 97 4.75 -2.17 10.63
C GLU A 97 4.86 -2.90 9.29
N VAL A 98 5.80 -2.49 8.42
CA VAL A 98 5.95 -3.15 7.11
C VAL A 98 6.44 -4.59 7.28
N LYS A 99 5.85 -5.50 6.51
CA LYS A 99 6.21 -6.93 6.48
C LYS A 99 6.65 -7.31 5.07
N GLN A 100 7.84 -7.82 4.98
CA GLN A 100 8.40 -8.31 3.71
C GLN A 100 8.52 -9.82 3.68
#